data_11a947a2363b77de662b61472b4fb5aa
#
_entry.id   11a947a2363b77de662b61472b4fb5aa
#
_cell.length_a   1.000
_cell.length_b   1.000
_cell.length_c   1.000
_cell.angle_alpha   90.00
_cell.angle_beta   90.00
_cell.angle_gamma   90.00
#
_symmetry.space_group_name_H-M   'P 1'
#
loop_
_entity.id
_entity.type
_entity.pdbx_description
1 polymer ?
#
loop_
_entity_poly.entity_id
_entity_poly.type
_entity_poly.pdbx_seq_one_letter_code
_entity_poly.pdbx_strand_id
1 'polypeptide(L)'
;MMAISRVLIMAAGTGGHVFPALAIARQLEARGVKVDWLGTPGGMEEKLLEGTGYEFHRIAAKGLKGKGIARLIGAPWMLTHSLWQSVLIMREIDPDCVLGMGGYVSGPGGVAARVLRKKLYLHEQNAVVGFTNRLLARIATRVFEAFPGAFAESDKVVFVGNPVRADIEQVGQTLPELASTTRPLRLLILGGSQGAKAINETLPQALARLRETDPHAVPEVRHQTGASQLEATQAAYTDAGFSLANGLTVTPFIDDMAAAYAWADLVIGRSGASTVAEIAVVGRASILVPYPHHKDQQQLHNARWLSAASAATIIEQPALSGDRLASEIAALNADRHSLLAMATAAHALAPRRVDTRIAEIMTEVADAR
;
A
#
# COMPACT_ATOMS: atom_id res chain seq x y z
N MET A 1 24.60 6.67 26.81
CA MET A 1 23.73 5.79 25.99
C MET A 1 24.13 6.02 24.56
N MET A 2 24.38 4.95 23.76
CA MET A 2 24.74 5.15 22.36
C MET A 2 23.44 5.33 21.56
N ALA A 3 23.31 6.48 20.91
CA ALA A 3 22.25 6.69 19.90
C ALA A 3 22.38 5.64 18.79
N ILE A 4 21.27 5.21 18.18
CA ILE A 4 21.31 4.36 16.99
C ILE A 4 22.08 5.09 15.89
N SER A 5 23.11 4.44 15.38
CA SER A 5 24.00 4.97 14.33
C SER A 5 23.79 4.26 12.99
N ARG A 6 23.32 3.00 13.02
CA ARG A 6 23.16 2.16 11.82
C ARG A 6 21.96 1.23 11.90
N VAL A 7 21.16 1.21 10.86
CA VAL A 7 19.95 0.37 10.71
C VAL A 7 20.01 -0.45 9.44
N LEU A 8 19.68 -1.75 9.53
CA LEU A 8 19.47 -2.59 8.36
C LEU A 8 17.96 -2.72 8.09
N ILE A 9 17.51 -2.21 6.95
CA ILE A 9 16.12 -2.37 6.50
C ILE A 9 16.01 -3.61 5.62
N MET A 10 15.02 -4.44 5.90
CA MET A 10 14.72 -5.67 5.15
C MET A 10 13.38 -5.51 4.47
N ALA A 11 13.39 -5.17 3.18
CA ALA A 11 12.18 -5.03 2.38
C ALA A 11 12.42 -5.53 0.96
N ALA A 12 11.58 -6.43 0.49
CA ALA A 12 11.67 -7.03 -0.83
C ALA A 12 10.31 -7.42 -1.40
N GLY A 13 10.24 -7.56 -2.72
CA GLY A 13 9.15 -8.18 -3.46
C GLY A 13 8.24 -7.17 -4.14
N THR A 14 7.41 -6.42 -3.43
CA THR A 14 6.42 -5.49 -4.03
C THR A 14 6.62 -4.06 -3.57
N GLY A 15 6.13 -3.11 -4.38
CA GLY A 15 6.14 -1.69 -4.01
C GLY A 15 5.47 -1.40 -2.66
N GLY A 16 4.46 -2.21 -2.28
CA GLY A 16 3.79 -2.09 -0.97
C GLY A 16 4.69 -2.30 0.25
N HIS A 17 5.84 -2.98 0.09
CA HIS A 17 6.86 -3.10 1.13
C HIS A 17 7.98 -2.06 0.97
N VAL A 18 8.39 -1.80 -0.28
CA VAL A 18 9.59 -1.00 -0.58
C VAL A 18 9.32 0.50 -0.39
N PHE A 19 8.20 1.04 -0.88
CA PHE A 19 7.90 2.47 -0.73
C PHE A 19 7.72 2.92 0.73
N PRO A 20 6.97 2.20 1.59
CA PRO A 20 6.92 2.52 3.02
C PRO A 20 8.29 2.43 3.69
N ALA A 21 9.12 1.45 3.31
CA ALA A 21 10.46 1.29 3.83
C ALA A 21 11.39 2.47 3.46
N LEU A 22 11.28 2.96 2.20
CA LEU A 22 12.02 4.14 1.73
C LEU A 22 11.62 5.41 2.49
N ALA A 23 10.33 5.58 2.81
CA ALA A 23 9.89 6.72 3.61
C ALA A 23 10.55 6.71 5.01
N ILE A 24 10.55 5.54 5.68
CA ILE A 24 11.19 5.38 6.98
C ILE A 24 12.73 5.57 6.87
N ALA A 25 13.37 5.02 5.83
CA ALA A 25 14.80 5.16 5.59
C ALA A 25 15.23 6.63 5.55
N ARG A 26 14.51 7.48 4.80
CA ARG A 26 14.74 8.92 4.71
C ARG A 26 14.63 9.62 6.07
N GLN A 27 13.67 9.20 6.91
CA GLN A 27 13.49 9.76 8.23
C GLN A 27 14.62 9.37 9.20
N LEU A 28 15.14 8.15 9.07
CA LEU A 28 16.31 7.70 9.84
C LEU A 28 17.57 8.45 9.39
N GLU A 29 17.79 8.59 8.08
CA GLU A 29 18.90 9.33 7.51
C GLU A 29 18.90 10.82 7.94
N ALA A 30 17.72 11.46 7.92
CA ALA A 30 17.56 12.85 8.39
C ALA A 30 17.92 13.03 9.89
N ARG A 31 17.98 11.92 10.66
CA ARG A 31 18.42 11.88 12.05
C ARG A 31 19.90 11.47 12.20
N GLY A 32 20.64 11.38 11.10
CA GLY A 32 22.04 10.98 11.07
C GLY A 32 22.29 9.47 11.22
N VAL A 33 21.27 8.64 11.04
CA VAL A 33 21.38 7.19 11.10
C VAL A 33 21.77 6.64 9.71
N LYS A 34 22.86 5.88 9.63
CA LYS A 34 23.23 5.17 8.41
C LYS A 34 22.23 4.06 8.13
N VAL A 35 21.72 4.00 6.91
CA VAL A 35 20.76 2.98 6.49
C VAL A 35 21.40 2.06 5.47
N ASP A 36 21.36 0.76 5.75
CA ASP A 36 21.69 -0.31 4.83
C ASP A 36 20.41 -1.06 4.44
N TRP A 37 20.42 -1.70 3.28
CA TRP A 37 19.26 -2.42 2.78
C TRP A 37 19.56 -3.88 2.48
N LEU A 38 18.71 -4.79 2.94
CA LEU A 38 18.75 -6.20 2.62
C LEU A 38 17.62 -6.55 1.64
N GLY A 39 18.00 -7.05 0.47
CA GLY A 39 17.06 -7.39 -0.60
C GLY A 39 17.47 -8.64 -1.38
N THR A 40 16.81 -8.86 -2.51
CA THR A 40 17.08 -9.98 -3.42
C THR A 40 17.67 -9.50 -4.72
N PRO A 41 18.60 -10.25 -5.32
CA PRO A 41 19.21 -9.88 -6.60
C PRO A 41 18.13 -9.82 -7.71
N GLY A 42 18.13 -8.72 -8.47
CA GLY A 42 17.17 -8.47 -9.56
C GLY A 42 15.73 -8.20 -9.08
N GLY A 43 15.54 -7.95 -7.80
CA GLY A 43 14.24 -7.58 -7.23
C GLY A 43 13.81 -6.15 -7.62
N MET A 44 12.53 -5.84 -7.42
CA MET A 44 12.03 -4.48 -7.63
C MET A 44 12.74 -3.47 -6.71
N GLU A 45 13.05 -3.89 -5.49
CA GLU A 45 13.77 -3.10 -4.50
C GLU A 45 15.13 -2.64 -4.98
N GLU A 46 15.88 -3.49 -5.68
CA GLU A 46 17.20 -3.14 -6.20
C GLU A 46 17.11 -1.98 -7.20
N LYS A 47 16.12 -2.01 -8.11
CA LYS A 47 15.89 -0.94 -9.10
C LYS A 47 15.41 0.36 -8.43
N LEU A 48 14.55 0.27 -7.43
CA LEU A 48 14.00 1.44 -6.73
C LEU A 48 15.05 2.13 -5.85
N LEU A 49 16.10 1.43 -5.47
CA LEU A 49 17.20 1.97 -4.67
C LEU A 49 18.34 2.55 -5.52
N GLU A 50 18.32 2.34 -6.83
CA GLU A 50 19.30 2.95 -7.73
C GLU A 50 19.31 4.48 -7.56
N GLY A 51 20.48 5.05 -7.30
CA GLY A 51 20.65 6.49 -7.08
C GLY A 51 20.26 7.02 -5.69
N THR A 52 19.79 6.18 -4.77
CA THR A 52 19.42 6.63 -3.40
C THR A 52 20.60 6.74 -2.45
N GLY A 53 21.74 6.13 -2.77
CA GLY A 53 22.93 6.11 -1.90
C GLY A 53 22.92 5.03 -0.81
N TYR A 54 21.84 4.27 -0.63
CA TYR A 54 21.79 3.18 0.34
C TYR A 54 22.64 1.98 -0.10
N GLU A 55 23.46 1.45 0.82
CA GLU A 55 24.21 0.22 0.58
C GLU A 55 23.24 -0.97 0.48
N PHE A 56 23.26 -1.67 -0.66
CA PHE A 56 22.35 -2.77 -0.96
C PHE A 56 23.06 -4.13 -0.82
N HIS A 57 22.62 -4.92 0.15
CA HIS A 57 23.11 -6.27 0.44
C HIS A 57 22.12 -7.31 -0.11
N ARG A 58 22.65 -8.32 -0.78
CA ARG A 58 21.86 -9.33 -1.49
C ARG A 58 21.90 -10.67 -0.77
N ILE A 59 20.73 -11.29 -0.58
CA ILE A 59 20.62 -12.68 -0.14
C ILE A 59 19.79 -13.50 -1.13
N ALA A 60 20.10 -14.79 -1.22
CA ALA A 60 19.44 -15.72 -2.13
C ALA A 60 18.05 -16.18 -1.60
N ALA A 61 17.17 -15.24 -1.27
CA ALA A 61 15.82 -15.54 -0.81
C ALA A 61 14.82 -15.49 -1.97
N LYS A 62 13.95 -16.50 -2.06
CA LYS A 62 12.87 -16.57 -3.07
C LYS A 62 11.56 -17.03 -2.40
N GLY A 63 10.42 -16.56 -2.93
CA GLY A 63 9.11 -16.98 -2.44
C GLY A 63 8.89 -18.49 -2.58
N LEU A 64 8.37 -19.10 -1.54
CA LEU A 64 8.07 -20.53 -1.49
C LEU A 64 6.69 -20.86 -2.07
N LYS A 65 5.77 -19.89 -2.19
CA LYS A 65 4.39 -20.12 -2.65
C LYS A 65 4.33 -20.50 -4.14
N GLY A 66 3.65 -21.60 -4.46
CA GLY A 66 3.07 -21.85 -5.79
C GLY A 66 3.91 -22.63 -6.80
N LYS A 67 5.03 -23.26 -6.45
CA LYS A 67 5.86 -24.00 -7.43
C LYS A 67 6.33 -25.37 -6.89
N GLY A 68 5.60 -26.44 -7.25
CA GLY A 68 6.00 -27.86 -7.28
C GLY A 68 6.76 -28.48 -6.09
N ILE A 69 6.66 -29.79 -5.94
CA ILE A 69 7.27 -30.62 -4.89
C ILE A 69 8.81 -30.45 -4.82
N ALA A 70 9.49 -30.34 -5.96
CA ALA A 70 10.94 -30.17 -6.02
C ALA A 70 11.44 -28.89 -5.28
N ARG A 71 10.65 -27.82 -5.26
CA ARG A 71 10.99 -26.58 -4.56
C ARG A 71 10.77 -26.68 -3.04
N LEU A 72 9.81 -27.49 -2.62
CA LEU A 72 9.60 -27.81 -1.19
C LEU A 72 10.79 -28.58 -0.62
N ILE A 73 11.37 -29.50 -1.38
CA ILE A 73 12.55 -30.28 -0.99
C ILE A 73 13.79 -29.37 -0.88
N GLY A 74 13.95 -28.39 -1.76
CA GLY A 74 15.04 -27.41 -1.72
C GLY A 74 14.87 -26.26 -0.72
N ALA A 75 13.67 -26.10 -0.15
CA ALA A 75 13.34 -24.98 0.74
C ALA A 75 14.20 -24.93 2.02
N PRO A 76 14.48 -26.04 2.73
CA PRO A 76 15.35 -26.01 3.92
C PRO A 76 16.77 -25.52 3.59
N TRP A 77 17.34 -26.00 2.49
CA TRP A 77 18.66 -25.58 2.05
C TRP A 77 18.70 -24.08 1.69
N MET A 78 17.71 -23.62 0.94
CA MET A 78 17.60 -22.20 0.57
C MET A 78 17.44 -21.31 1.83
N LEU A 79 16.61 -21.71 2.79
CA LEU A 79 16.39 -20.97 4.03
C LEU A 79 17.65 -20.92 4.89
N THR A 80 18.37 -22.04 5.06
CA THR A 80 19.62 -22.10 5.82
C THR A 80 20.71 -21.28 5.14
N HIS A 81 20.81 -21.33 3.80
CA HIS A 81 21.75 -20.53 3.04
C HIS A 81 21.44 -19.03 3.15
N SER A 82 20.16 -18.62 3.00
CA SER A 82 19.75 -17.22 3.16
C SER A 82 19.96 -16.71 4.59
N LEU A 83 19.74 -17.56 5.59
CA LEU A 83 20.01 -17.26 6.99
C LEU A 83 21.53 -17.05 7.20
N TRP A 84 22.35 -17.96 6.70
CA TRP A 84 23.81 -17.84 6.80
C TRP A 84 24.34 -16.55 6.14
N GLN A 85 23.87 -16.22 4.93
CA GLN A 85 24.18 -14.96 4.26
C GLN A 85 23.75 -13.75 5.11
N SER A 86 22.54 -13.77 5.68
CA SER A 86 22.06 -12.69 6.53
C SER A 86 22.91 -12.50 7.78
N VAL A 87 23.37 -13.60 8.39
CA VAL A 87 24.29 -13.55 9.56
C VAL A 87 25.64 -12.96 9.18
N LEU A 88 26.21 -13.34 8.04
CA LEU A 88 27.50 -12.79 7.57
C LEU A 88 27.39 -11.29 7.31
N ILE A 89 26.38 -10.86 6.55
CA ILE A 89 26.13 -9.44 6.26
C ILE A 89 25.97 -8.66 7.57
N MET A 90 25.11 -9.13 8.50
CA MET A 90 24.90 -8.42 9.76
C MET A 90 26.13 -8.39 10.66
N ARG A 91 27.05 -9.37 10.57
CA ARG A 91 28.33 -9.32 11.28
C ARG A 91 29.28 -8.31 10.68
N GLU A 92 29.28 -8.17 9.36
CA GLU A 92 30.14 -7.23 8.64
C GLU A 92 29.71 -5.80 8.87
N ILE A 93 28.39 -5.50 8.73
CA ILE A 93 27.89 -4.14 8.85
C ILE A 93 27.62 -3.72 10.31
N ASP A 94 27.46 -4.67 11.21
CA ASP A 94 27.17 -4.52 12.65
C ASP A 94 26.06 -3.51 12.96
N PRO A 95 24.83 -3.67 12.45
CA PRO A 95 23.76 -2.71 12.64
C PRO A 95 23.30 -2.69 14.11
N ASP A 96 22.91 -1.55 14.64
CA ASP A 96 22.35 -1.42 15.99
C ASP A 96 20.99 -2.10 16.10
N CYS A 97 20.21 -2.01 15.04
CA CYS A 97 18.90 -2.68 14.93
C CYS A 97 18.54 -3.00 13.47
N VAL A 98 17.47 -3.78 13.34
CA VAL A 98 16.97 -4.28 12.06
C VAL A 98 15.48 -3.98 11.94
N LEU A 99 15.03 -3.47 10.78
CA LEU A 99 13.62 -3.23 10.48
C LEU A 99 13.15 -4.19 9.39
N GLY A 100 12.23 -5.10 9.72
CA GLY A 100 11.55 -5.98 8.76
C GLY A 100 10.26 -5.36 8.25
N MET A 101 10.22 -5.08 6.95
CA MET A 101 9.04 -4.52 6.27
C MET A 101 8.25 -5.57 5.48
N GLY A 102 8.64 -6.85 5.58
CA GLY A 102 8.02 -7.94 4.83
C GLY A 102 8.84 -8.39 3.62
N GLY A 103 8.24 -9.28 2.83
CA GLY A 103 8.93 -9.95 1.73
C GLY A 103 9.75 -11.16 2.19
N TYR A 104 10.45 -11.78 1.22
CA TYR A 104 11.15 -13.03 1.45
C TYR A 104 12.42 -12.91 2.29
N VAL A 105 12.97 -11.71 2.36
CA VAL A 105 14.22 -11.40 3.07
C VAL A 105 14.00 -11.24 4.57
N SER A 106 12.81 -10.80 4.98
CA SER A 106 12.50 -10.55 6.41
C SER A 106 12.55 -11.81 7.26
N GLY A 107 12.22 -12.99 6.71
CA GLY A 107 12.30 -14.26 7.43
C GLY A 107 13.72 -14.60 7.90
N PRO A 108 14.63 -14.91 6.98
CA PRO A 108 16.03 -15.24 7.32
C PRO A 108 16.74 -14.06 8.02
N GLY A 109 16.51 -12.81 7.61
CA GLY A 109 17.11 -11.65 8.25
C GLY A 109 16.61 -11.44 9.70
N GLY A 110 15.32 -11.60 9.97
CA GLY A 110 14.78 -11.48 11.33
C GLY A 110 15.29 -12.57 12.28
N VAL A 111 15.47 -13.82 11.80
CA VAL A 111 16.10 -14.89 12.55
C VAL A 111 17.58 -14.58 12.80
N ALA A 112 18.31 -14.07 11.80
CA ALA A 112 19.71 -13.66 11.93
C ALA A 112 19.87 -12.55 12.98
N ALA A 113 18.98 -11.54 12.98
CA ALA A 113 18.96 -10.50 13.99
C ALA A 113 18.81 -11.07 15.41
N ARG A 114 17.91 -12.06 15.60
CA ARG A 114 17.74 -12.73 16.89
C ARG A 114 18.97 -13.53 17.33
N VAL A 115 19.61 -14.23 16.40
CA VAL A 115 20.85 -15.01 16.66
C VAL A 115 21.99 -14.08 17.08
N LEU A 116 22.09 -12.91 16.44
CA LEU A 116 23.12 -11.91 16.76
C LEU A 116 22.71 -10.94 17.86
N ARG A 117 21.57 -11.19 18.54
CA ARG A 117 21.04 -10.34 19.62
C ARG A 117 20.81 -8.88 19.21
N LYS A 118 20.53 -8.63 17.94
CA LYS A 118 20.15 -7.30 17.45
C LYS A 118 18.67 -7.04 17.72
N LYS A 119 18.30 -5.79 17.99
CA LYS A 119 16.90 -5.38 18.14
C LYS A 119 16.19 -5.56 16.81
N LEU A 120 15.05 -6.27 16.83
CA LEU A 120 14.22 -6.50 15.65
C LEU A 120 12.93 -5.70 15.76
N TYR A 121 12.73 -4.80 14.83
CA TYR A 121 11.48 -4.09 14.58
C TYR A 121 10.79 -4.69 13.38
N LEU A 122 9.46 -4.77 13.41
CA LEU A 122 8.65 -5.26 12.30
C LEU A 122 7.57 -4.25 11.97
N HIS A 123 7.26 -4.11 10.69
CA HIS A 123 6.07 -3.39 10.24
C HIS A 123 5.20 -4.33 9.39
N GLU A 124 3.91 -4.42 9.71
CA GLU A 124 2.90 -5.14 8.91
C GLU A 124 1.98 -4.13 8.23
N GLN A 125 1.96 -4.17 6.91
CA GLN A 125 1.23 -3.22 6.09
C GLN A 125 -0.25 -3.57 5.92
N ASN A 126 -0.64 -4.82 6.13
CA ASN A 126 -2.00 -5.32 5.86
C ASN A 126 -2.77 -5.57 7.15
N ALA A 127 -4.10 -5.54 7.05
CA ALA A 127 -4.98 -5.92 8.15
C ALA A 127 -4.89 -7.41 8.51
N VAL A 128 -4.39 -8.25 7.60
CA VAL A 128 -4.12 -9.67 7.84
C VAL A 128 -2.62 -9.91 7.86
N VAL A 129 -2.12 -10.34 9.00
CA VAL A 129 -0.68 -10.55 9.22
C VAL A 129 -0.14 -11.67 8.35
N GLY A 130 0.89 -11.36 7.58
CA GLY A 130 1.63 -12.34 6.81
C GLY A 130 2.30 -13.41 7.70
N PHE A 131 2.42 -14.64 7.18
CA PHE A 131 2.96 -15.78 7.93
C PHE A 131 4.35 -15.49 8.55
N THR A 132 5.24 -14.88 7.79
CA THR A 132 6.59 -14.52 8.25
C THR A 132 6.53 -13.53 9.41
N ASN A 133 5.77 -12.44 9.27
CA ASN A 133 5.64 -11.42 10.32
C ASN A 133 4.98 -12.00 11.58
N ARG A 134 4.02 -12.93 11.44
CA ARG A 134 3.39 -13.63 12.57
C ARG A 134 4.40 -14.45 13.39
N LEU A 135 5.35 -15.11 12.72
CA LEU A 135 6.40 -15.86 13.40
C LEU A 135 7.43 -14.92 14.05
N LEU A 136 7.91 -13.93 13.30
CA LEU A 136 8.92 -12.99 13.77
C LEU A 136 8.41 -12.09 14.90
N ALA A 137 7.12 -11.79 14.94
CA ALA A 137 6.51 -11.00 16.01
C ALA A 137 6.75 -11.60 17.41
N ARG A 138 6.95 -12.92 17.52
CA ARG A 138 7.27 -13.58 18.80
C ARG A 138 8.62 -13.15 19.37
N ILE A 139 9.57 -12.87 18.50
CA ILE A 139 10.97 -12.53 18.84
C ILE A 139 11.32 -11.06 18.60
N ALA A 140 10.38 -10.27 18.06
CA ALA A 140 10.55 -8.86 17.79
C ALA A 140 10.59 -8.03 19.09
N THR A 141 11.36 -6.95 19.06
CA THR A 141 11.44 -5.92 20.11
C THR A 141 10.17 -5.06 20.10
N ARG A 142 9.73 -4.64 18.90
CA ARG A 142 8.49 -3.91 18.65
C ARG A 142 7.88 -4.38 17.34
N VAL A 143 6.56 -4.27 17.25
CA VAL A 143 5.78 -4.59 16.06
C VAL A 143 4.90 -3.39 15.76
N PHE A 144 5.07 -2.82 14.59
CA PHE A 144 4.25 -1.75 14.07
C PHE A 144 3.14 -2.34 13.21
N GLU A 145 1.90 -2.02 13.51
CA GLU A 145 0.77 -2.43 12.67
C GLU A 145 0.15 -1.23 11.95
N ALA A 146 -0.19 -1.45 10.67
CA ALA A 146 -0.83 -0.43 9.85
C ALA A 146 -2.34 -0.37 10.04
N PHE A 147 -2.94 -1.47 10.48
CA PHE A 147 -4.36 -1.59 10.78
C PHE A 147 -4.53 -2.05 12.22
N PRO A 148 -5.38 -1.39 13.00
CA PRO A 148 -5.54 -1.74 14.41
C PRO A 148 -6.10 -3.16 14.56
N GLY A 149 -5.49 -3.93 15.47
CA GLY A 149 -5.90 -5.30 15.76
C GLY A 149 -5.42 -6.36 14.77
N ALA A 150 -4.46 -6.03 13.87
CA ALA A 150 -3.82 -7.03 13.00
C ALA A 150 -3.07 -8.07 13.84
N PHE A 151 -2.44 -7.64 14.93
CA PHE A 151 -1.82 -8.54 15.92
C PHE A 151 -2.65 -8.58 17.22
N ALA A 152 -2.44 -9.62 18.01
CA ALA A 152 -2.95 -9.66 19.37
C ALA A 152 -2.33 -8.53 20.21
N GLU A 153 -3.14 -7.90 21.02
CA GLU A 153 -2.74 -6.77 21.87
C GLU A 153 -1.60 -7.18 22.82
N SER A 154 -0.54 -6.39 22.86
CA SER A 154 0.60 -6.56 23.77
C SER A 154 1.43 -5.28 23.81
N ASP A 155 2.24 -5.11 24.86
CA ASP A 155 3.10 -3.92 25.06
C ASP A 155 4.08 -3.64 23.92
N LYS A 156 4.37 -4.63 23.08
CA LYS A 156 5.28 -4.48 21.94
C LYS A 156 4.58 -4.16 20.63
N VAL A 157 3.24 -4.27 20.55
CA VAL A 157 2.45 -3.93 19.36
C VAL A 157 2.04 -2.48 19.43
N VAL A 158 2.32 -1.73 18.38
CA VAL A 158 2.00 -0.31 18.28
C VAL A 158 1.27 -0.06 16.97
N PHE A 159 0.05 0.46 17.06
CA PHE A 159 -0.64 0.96 15.88
C PHE A 159 -0.01 2.27 15.43
N VAL A 160 0.47 2.31 14.20
CA VAL A 160 1.12 3.47 13.60
C VAL A 160 0.52 3.88 12.26
N GLY A 161 -0.09 2.96 11.52
CA GLY A 161 -0.53 3.16 10.14
C GLY A 161 0.52 2.72 9.11
N ASN A 162 0.22 2.96 7.82
CA ASN A 162 1.20 2.81 6.74
C ASN A 162 1.87 4.15 6.43
N PRO A 163 3.20 4.19 6.26
CA PRO A 163 3.87 5.36 5.73
C PRO A 163 3.33 5.72 4.34
N VAL A 164 2.95 6.98 4.18
CA VAL A 164 2.50 7.56 2.92
C VAL A 164 3.53 8.61 2.49
N ARG A 165 3.68 8.82 1.19
CA ARG A 165 4.61 9.83 0.67
C ARG A 165 4.19 11.24 1.12
N ALA A 166 5.17 12.08 1.41
CA ALA A 166 4.95 13.42 1.95
C ALA A 166 4.12 14.32 1.01
N ASP A 167 4.30 14.18 -0.32
CA ASP A 167 3.51 14.90 -1.32
C ASP A 167 2.02 14.53 -1.27
N ILE A 168 1.70 13.26 -1.02
CA ILE A 168 0.32 12.78 -0.84
C ILE A 168 -0.23 13.23 0.54
N GLU A 169 0.58 13.16 1.61
CA GLU A 169 0.16 13.69 2.92
C GLU A 169 -0.18 15.18 2.87
N GLN A 170 0.53 15.95 2.06
CA GLN A 170 0.26 17.38 1.88
C GLN A 170 -1.12 17.63 1.26
N VAL A 171 -1.56 16.80 0.31
CA VAL A 171 -2.93 16.87 -0.25
C VAL A 171 -3.99 16.75 0.83
N GLY A 172 -3.77 15.87 1.81
CA GLY A 172 -4.69 15.64 2.93
C GLY A 172 -4.76 16.78 3.96
N GLN A 173 -4.00 17.86 3.82
CA GLN A 173 -4.15 19.02 4.70
C GLN A 173 -5.44 19.82 4.43
N THR A 174 -6.03 19.65 3.26
CA THR A 174 -7.28 20.31 2.86
C THR A 174 -8.26 19.26 2.31
N LEU A 175 -9.43 19.15 2.93
CA LEU A 175 -10.51 18.32 2.42
C LEU A 175 -11.10 18.94 1.13
N PRO A 176 -11.68 18.10 0.25
CA PRO A 176 -12.30 18.61 -0.98
C PRO A 176 -13.55 19.44 -0.69
N GLU A 177 -13.72 20.54 -1.43
CA GLU A 177 -14.95 21.33 -1.41
C GLU A 177 -16.02 20.65 -2.29
N LEU A 178 -16.84 19.79 -1.70
CA LEU A 178 -17.82 18.98 -2.43
C LEU A 178 -19.23 19.53 -2.33
N ALA A 179 -19.62 20.05 -1.16
CA ALA A 179 -21.00 20.40 -0.86
C ALA A 179 -21.56 21.56 -1.69
N SER A 180 -20.72 22.49 -2.11
CA SER A 180 -21.10 23.71 -2.86
C SER A 180 -20.79 23.64 -4.36
N THR A 181 -20.21 22.55 -4.84
CA THR A 181 -19.77 22.47 -6.23
C THR A 181 -20.86 21.98 -7.18
N THR A 182 -21.03 22.68 -8.30
CA THR A 182 -21.93 22.31 -9.42
C THR A 182 -21.24 21.62 -10.58
N ARG A 183 -19.91 21.49 -10.52
CA ARG A 183 -19.14 20.80 -11.58
C ARG A 183 -19.40 19.30 -11.59
N PRO A 184 -19.13 18.60 -12.69
CA PRO A 184 -19.20 17.13 -12.74
C PRO A 184 -18.35 16.47 -11.65
N LEU A 185 -18.78 15.30 -11.18
CA LEU A 185 -18.02 14.48 -10.26
C LEU A 185 -16.69 14.06 -10.90
N ARG A 186 -15.60 14.07 -10.15
CA ARG A 186 -14.27 13.66 -10.60
C ARG A 186 -13.92 12.30 -10.05
N LEU A 187 -13.87 11.31 -10.92
CA LEU A 187 -13.53 9.93 -10.59
C LEU A 187 -12.06 9.64 -10.87
N LEU A 188 -11.34 9.21 -9.86
CA LEU A 188 -10.00 8.64 -10.00
C LEU A 188 -10.10 7.11 -9.89
N ILE A 189 -9.68 6.41 -10.96
CA ILE A 189 -9.71 4.96 -11.01
C ILE A 189 -8.30 4.42 -10.91
N LEU A 190 -8.06 3.56 -9.89
CA LEU A 190 -6.75 3.00 -9.60
C LEU A 190 -6.72 1.49 -9.83
N GLY A 191 -6.17 1.07 -10.96
CA GLY A 191 -5.92 -0.34 -11.29
C GLY A 191 -4.70 -0.92 -10.59
N GLY A 192 -3.80 -0.07 -10.08
CA GLY A 192 -2.49 -0.48 -9.58
C GLY A 192 -1.54 -0.91 -10.71
N SER A 193 -0.29 -1.28 -10.37
CA SER A 193 0.76 -1.61 -11.35
C SER A 193 0.44 -2.82 -12.23
N GLN A 194 -0.36 -3.75 -11.73
CA GLN A 194 -0.78 -4.96 -12.47
C GLN A 194 -2.07 -4.75 -13.26
N GLY A 195 -2.74 -3.62 -13.08
CA GLY A 195 -4.08 -3.37 -13.58
C GLY A 195 -5.18 -4.10 -12.79
N ALA A 196 -6.40 -3.61 -12.90
CA ALA A 196 -7.58 -4.19 -12.26
C ALA A 196 -8.61 -4.57 -13.33
N LYS A 197 -8.35 -5.65 -14.09
CA LYS A 197 -9.14 -6.07 -15.26
C LYS A 197 -10.65 -5.93 -15.04
N ALA A 198 -11.18 -6.45 -13.92
CA ALA A 198 -12.62 -6.37 -13.64
C ALA A 198 -13.13 -4.92 -13.54
N ILE A 199 -12.36 -4.02 -12.93
CA ILE A 199 -12.73 -2.60 -12.87
C ILE A 199 -12.63 -1.97 -14.25
N ASN A 200 -11.54 -2.25 -14.98
CA ASN A 200 -11.28 -1.73 -16.32
C ASN A 200 -12.39 -2.08 -17.32
N GLU A 201 -12.93 -3.31 -17.21
CA GLU A 201 -14.02 -3.80 -18.08
C GLU A 201 -15.39 -3.26 -17.65
N THR A 202 -15.60 -3.07 -16.34
CA THR A 202 -16.93 -2.68 -15.81
C THR A 202 -17.19 -1.18 -15.89
N LEU A 203 -16.16 -0.34 -15.67
CA LEU A 203 -16.38 1.11 -15.59
C LEU A 203 -16.92 1.74 -16.89
N PRO A 204 -16.45 1.37 -18.12
CA PRO A 204 -17.04 1.88 -19.35
C PRO A 204 -18.53 1.59 -19.45
N GLN A 205 -18.96 0.39 -19.04
CA GLN A 205 -20.36 -0.03 -19.00
C GLN A 205 -21.16 0.79 -18.00
N ALA A 206 -20.59 1.03 -16.79
CA ALA A 206 -21.24 1.84 -15.77
C ALA A 206 -21.47 3.29 -16.24
N LEU A 207 -20.47 3.89 -16.91
CA LEU A 207 -20.62 5.24 -17.45
C LEU A 207 -21.65 5.31 -18.60
N ALA A 208 -21.75 4.26 -19.44
CA ALA A 208 -22.79 4.17 -20.45
C ALA A 208 -24.19 4.15 -19.82
N ARG A 209 -24.38 3.38 -18.74
CA ARG A 209 -25.65 3.35 -17.98
C ARG A 209 -25.98 4.70 -17.35
N LEU A 210 -24.98 5.38 -16.77
CA LEU A 210 -25.17 6.73 -16.23
C LEU A 210 -25.64 7.70 -17.31
N ARG A 211 -25.01 7.68 -18.47
CA ARG A 211 -25.37 8.56 -19.60
C ARG A 211 -26.78 8.27 -20.14
N GLU A 212 -27.20 7.00 -20.18
CA GLU A 212 -28.55 6.62 -20.59
C GLU A 212 -29.63 7.16 -19.61
N THR A 213 -29.27 7.18 -18.30
CA THR A 213 -30.21 7.62 -17.24
C THR A 213 -30.22 9.15 -17.10
N ASP A 214 -29.04 9.76 -17.03
CA ASP A 214 -28.84 11.21 -16.93
C ASP A 214 -27.52 11.63 -17.58
N PRO A 215 -27.56 12.19 -18.81
CA PRO A 215 -26.38 12.65 -19.53
C PRO A 215 -25.54 13.70 -18.75
N HIS A 216 -26.17 14.47 -17.86
CA HIS A 216 -25.52 15.49 -17.05
C HIS A 216 -24.83 14.92 -15.80
N ALA A 217 -25.15 13.69 -15.41
CA ALA A 217 -24.55 12.99 -14.28
C ALA A 217 -23.23 12.27 -14.63
N VAL A 218 -22.81 12.29 -15.91
CA VAL A 218 -21.58 11.64 -16.35
C VAL A 218 -20.38 12.36 -15.73
N PRO A 219 -19.52 11.64 -14.98
CA PRO A 219 -18.36 12.24 -14.31
C PRO A 219 -17.19 12.50 -15.26
N GLU A 220 -16.28 13.39 -14.85
CA GLU A 220 -14.92 13.43 -15.39
C GLU A 220 -14.13 12.24 -14.83
N VAL A 221 -13.28 11.61 -15.65
CA VAL A 221 -12.59 10.38 -15.27
C VAL A 221 -11.09 10.44 -15.56
N ARG A 222 -10.28 10.08 -14.57
CA ARG A 222 -8.88 9.69 -14.75
C ARG A 222 -8.72 8.22 -14.40
N HIS A 223 -8.34 7.40 -15.37
CA HIS A 223 -8.29 5.95 -15.22
C HIS A 223 -6.88 5.42 -15.44
N GLN A 224 -6.26 4.90 -14.39
CA GLN A 224 -5.02 4.12 -14.44
C GLN A 224 -5.33 2.65 -14.65
N THR A 225 -5.00 2.12 -15.82
CA THR A 225 -5.38 0.76 -16.24
C THR A 225 -4.35 -0.32 -15.94
N GLY A 226 -3.07 0.07 -15.74
CA GLY A 226 -1.92 -0.83 -15.87
C GLY A 226 -1.51 -1.00 -17.35
N ALA A 227 -0.22 -1.15 -17.60
CA ALA A 227 0.34 -1.15 -18.95
C ALA A 227 -0.26 -2.23 -19.87
N SER A 228 -0.46 -3.43 -19.35
CA SER A 228 -1.00 -4.57 -20.14
C SER A 228 -2.50 -4.47 -20.48
N GLN A 229 -3.22 -3.53 -19.88
CA GLN A 229 -4.69 -3.39 -20.05
C GLN A 229 -5.09 -2.10 -20.77
N LEU A 230 -4.11 -1.24 -21.12
CA LEU A 230 -4.39 0.10 -21.67
C LEU A 230 -5.26 0.04 -22.94
N GLU A 231 -4.78 -0.66 -23.96
CA GLU A 231 -5.46 -0.73 -25.26
C GLU A 231 -6.86 -1.32 -25.15
N ALA A 232 -7.00 -2.42 -24.41
CA ALA A 232 -8.31 -3.08 -24.21
C ALA A 232 -9.28 -2.16 -23.46
N THR A 233 -8.80 -1.38 -22.48
CA THR A 233 -9.65 -0.44 -21.73
C THR A 233 -10.05 0.76 -22.59
N GLN A 234 -9.13 1.29 -23.39
CA GLN A 234 -9.43 2.38 -24.32
C GLN A 234 -10.49 1.94 -25.38
N ALA A 235 -10.35 0.72 -25.92
CA ALA A 235 -11.33 0.15 -26.84
C ALA A 235 -12.71 0.01 -26.15
N ALA A 236 -12.76 -0.50 -24.91
CA ALA A 236 -14.00 -0.64 -24.15
C ALA A 236 -14.72 0.71 -23.94
N TYR A 237 -13.98 1.80 -23.69
CA TYR A 237 -14.58 3.14 -23.62
C TYR A 237 -15.11 3.61 -24.97
N THR A 238 -14.37 3.38 -26.05
CA THR A 238 -14.80 3.74 -27.42
C THR A 238 -16.06 2.96 -27.82
N ASP A 239 -16.09 1.67 -27.56
CA ASP A 239 -17.26 0.80 -27.83
C ASP A 239 -18.48 1.22 -27.01
N ALA A 240 -18.26 1.73 -25.79
CA ALA A 240 -19.30 2.32 -24.96
C ALA A 240 -19.69 3.76 -25.40
N GLY A 241 -19.11 4.27 -26.50
CA GLY A 241 -19.43 5.56 -27.11
C GLY A 241 -18.82 6.77 -26.39
N PHE A 242 -17.68 6.61 -25.68
CA PHE A 242 -16.94 7.68 -25.07
C PHE A 242 -15.72 8.08 -25.92
N SER A 243 -15.48 9.37 -26.04
CA SER A 243 -14.25 9.92 -26.62
C SER A 243 -13.17 9.97 -25.54
N LEU A 244 -11.96 9.53 -25.88
CA LEU A 244 -10.77 9.63 -25.02
C LEU A 244 -10.23 11.08 -24.96
N ALA A 245 -11.14 12.03 -24.81
CA ALA A 245 -10.90 13.48 -24.70
C ALA A 245 -12.02 14.05 -23.81
N ASN A 246 -12.00 15.37 -23.57
CA ASN A 246 -13.13 16.08 -22.93
C ASN A 246 -13.60 15.44 -21.60
N GLY A 247 -12.69 15.31 -20.64
CA GLY A 247 -13.01 14.82 -19.29
C GLY A 247 -12.75 13.33 -19.06
N LEU A 248 -12.31 12.56 -20.07
CA LEU A 248 -11.88 11.17 -19.92
C LEU A 248 -10.41 11.00 -20.28
N THR A 249 -9.58 10.68 -19.29
CA THR A 249 -8.15 10.37 -19.46
C THR A 249 -7.90 8.92 -19.05
N VAL A 250 -7.31 8.13 -19.95
CA VAL A 250 -6.98 6.72 -19.72
C VAL A 250 -5.48 6.52 -19.92
N THR A 251 -4.76 6.14 -18.85
CA THR A 251 -3.30 6.02 -18.86
C THR A 251 -2.85 4.68 -18.27
N PRO A 252 -1.69 4.16 -18.70
CA PRO A 252 -1.17 2.92 -18.14
C PRO A 252 -0.70 3.11 -16.69
N PHE A 253 -0.19 4.30 -16.37
CA PHE A 253 0.34 4.69 -15.07
C PHE A 253 0.07 6.16 -14.79
N ILE A 254 0.02 6.55 -13.53
CA ILE A 254 -0.07 7.95 -13.07
C ILE A 254 1.20 8.26 -12.29
N ASP A 255 2.04 9.14 -12.82
CA ASP A 255 3.30 9.52 -12.19
C ASP A 255 3.06 10.44 -10.99
N ASP A 256 2.22 11.45 -11.16
CA ASP A 256 1.86 12.41 -10.10
C ASP A 256 0.56 11.97 -9.40
N MET A 257 0.70 11.05 -8.45
CA MET A 257 -0.41 10.58 -7.63
C MET A 257 -0.96 11.66 -6.69
N ALA A 258 -0.11 12.59 -6.24
CA ALA A 258 -0.56 13.68 -5.38
C ALA A 258 -1.52 14.61 -6.15
N ALA A 259 -1.17 15.02 -7.36
CA ALA A 259 -2.06 15.79 -8.22
C ALA A 259 -3.33 15.01 -8.62
N ALA A 260 -3.24 13.70 -8.81
CA ALA A 260 -4.40 12.87 -9.11
C ALA A 260 -5.38 12.81 -7.91
N TYR A 261 -4.88 12.60 -6.70
CA TYR A 261 -5.70 12.62 -5.48
C TYR A 261 -6.26 14.02 -5.18
N ALA A 262 -5.48 15.09 -5.39
CA ALA A 262 -5.95 16.47 -5.22
C ALA A 262 -7.12 16.80 -6.15
N TRP A 263 -7.09 16.27 -7.37
CA TRP A 263 -8.14 16.46 -8.37
C TRP A 263 -9.40 15.65 -8.07
N ALA A 264 -9.27 14.44 -7.47
CA ALA A 264 -10.35 13.48 -7.31
C ALA A 264 -11.38 13.89 -6.23
N ASP A 265 -12.65 13.60 -6.49
CA ASP A 265 -13.73 13.61 -5.50
C ASP A 265 -14.02 12.22 -4.95
N LEU A 266 -13.98 11.22 -5.82
CA LEU A 266 -14.26 9.81 -5.52
C LEU A 266 -13.17 8.93 -6.13
N VAL A 267 -12.64 8.01 -5.34
CA VAL A 267 -11.64 7.04 -5.77
C VAL A 267 -12.30 5.67 -5.92
N ILE A 268 -12.09 5.01 -7.06
CA ILE A 268 -12.52 3.64 -7.30
C ILE A 268 -11.26 2.79 -7.54
N GLY A 269 -11.10 1.69 -6.80
CA GLY A 269 -9.90 0.87 -6.98
C GLY A 269 -9.85 -0.39 -6.15
N ARG A 270 -8.70 -1.07 -6.27
CA ARG A 270 -8.37 -2.18 -5.38
C ARG A 270 -8.02 -1.65 -3.99
N SER A 271 -8.25 -2.47 -2.96
CA SER A 271 -7.96 -2.13 -1.56
C SER A 271 -6.60 -2.67 -1.10
N GLY A 272 -5.55 -2.40 -1.87
CA GLY A 272 -4.17 -2.62 -1.42
C GLY A 272 -3.87 -1.74 -0.21
N ALA A 273 -3.02 -2.22 0.68
CA ALA A 273 -2.73 -1.54 1.95
C ALA A 273 -2.25 -0.08 1.76
N SER A 274 -1.36 0.18 0.79
CA SER A 274 -0.90 1.53 0.47
C SER A 274 -2.03 2.41 -0.07
N THR A 275 -2.86 1.88 -0.99
CA THR A 275 -3.99 2.62 -1.56
C THR A 275 -5.00 3.02 -0.49
N VAL A 276 -5.32 2.09 0.43
CA VAL A 276 -6.25 2.37 1.55
C VAL A 276 -5.68 3.44 2.48
N ALA A 277 -4.37 3.37 2.78
CA ALA A 277 -3.70 4.39 3.59
C ALA A 277 -3.66 5.75 2.89
N GLU A 278 -3.36 5.80 1.60
CA GLU A 278 -3.37 7.03 0.80
C GLU A 278 -4.76 7.66 0.76
N ILE A 279 -5.82 6.87 0.46
CA ILE A 279 -7.22 7.33 0.47
C ILE A 279 -7.60 7.94 1.83
N ALA A 280 -7.21 7.29 2.92
CA ALA A 280 -7.44 7.80 4.26
C ALA A 280 -6.72 9.13 4.50
N VAL A 281 -5.41 9.18 4.20
CA VAL A 281 -4.57 10.37 4.41
C VAL A 281 -5.07 11.57 3.62
N VAL A 282 -5.43 11.38 2.34
CA VAL A 282 -5.93 12.48 1.49
C VAL A 282 -7.38 12.84 1.77
N GLY A 283 -8.11 12.03 2.55
CA GLY A 283 -9.52 12.26 2.84
C GLY A 283 -10.35 12.24 1.56
N ARG A 284 -10.42 11.10 0.89
CA ARG A 284 -11.29 10.92 -0.28
C ARG A 284 -12.31 9.83 -0.02
N ALA A 285 -13.54 10.05 -0.47
CA ALA A 285 -14.55 9.00 -0.54
C ALA A 285 -14.09 7.89 -1.48
N SER A 286 -14.47 6.64 -1.24
CA SER A 286 -14.03 5.56 -2.12
C SER A 286 -15.06 4.45 -2.30
N ILE A 287 -15.01 3.84 -3.50
CA ILE A 287 -15.63 2.54 -3.81
C ILE A 287 -14.50 1.53 -4.00
N LEU A 288 -14.40 0.59 -3.09
CA LEU A 288 -13.32 -0.39 -3.07
C LEU A 288 -13.80 -1.73 -3.62
N VAL A 289 -13.03 -2.26 -4.56
CA VAL A 289 -13.26 -3.58 -5.18
C VAL A 289 -12.10 -4.50 -4.79
N PRO A 290 -12.18 -5.22 -3.67
CA PRO A 290 -11.11 -6.09 -3.20
C PRO A 290 -10.75 -7.17 -4.22
N TYR A 291 -9.45 -7.49 -4.36
CA TYR A 291 -9.00 -8.60 -5.20
C TYR A 291 -9.36 -9.95 -4.54
N PRO A 292 -10.13 -10.83 -5.22
CA PRO A 292 -10.75 -12.00 -4.58
C PRO A 292 -9.80 -13.19 -4.38
N HIS A 293 -8.67 -13.24 -5.11
CA HIS A 293 -7.85 -14.45 -5.18
C HIS A 293 -6.75 -14.53 -4.11
N HIS A 294 -6.70 -13.62 -3.16
CA HIS A 294 -5.87 -13.81 -1.97
C HIS A 294 -6.55 -14.77 -1.00
N LYS A 295 -5.88 -15.87 -0.63
CA LYS A 295 -6.44 -16.93 0.25
C LYS A 295 -6.92 -16.40 1.61
N ASP A 296 -6.27 -15.36 2.11
CA ASP A 296 -6.52 -14.70 3.37
C ASP A 296 -7.38 -13.43 3.24
N GLN A 297 -7.92 -13.16 2.04
CA GLN A 297 -8.77 -12.01 1.74
C GLN A 297 -8.20 -10.67 2.23
N GLN A 298 -6.88 -10.51 2.20
CA GLN A 298 -6.19 -9.32 2.72
C GLN A 298 -6.84 -8.01 2.28
N GLN A 299 -7.15 -7.88 0.98
CA GLN A 299 -7.74 -6.65 0.46
C GLN A 299 -9.16 -6.40 1.00
N LEU A 300 -9.96 -7.44 1.22
CA LEU A 300 -11.27 -7.27 1.85
C LEU A 300 -11.13 -6.76 3.28
N HIS A 301 -10.19 -7.30 4.05
CA HIS A 301 -9.93 -6.83 5.41
C HIS A 301 -9.39 -5.40 5.45
N ASN A 302 -8.49 -5.03 4.53
CA ASN A 302 -8.02 -3.64 4.39
C ASN A 302 -9.19 -2.69 4.07
N ALA A 303 -10.08 -3.06 3.14
CA ALA A 303 -11.25 -2.26 2.77
C ALA A 303 -12.23 -2.07 3.95
N ARG A 304 -12.43 -3.11 4.76
CA ARG A 304 -13.32 -3.09 5.93
C ARG A 304 -12.91 -2.03 6.95
N TRP A 305 -11.65 -1.69 7.06
CA TRP A 305 -11.21 -0.63 7.96
C TRP A 305 -11.82 0.74 7.59
N LEU A 306 -11.87 1.08 6.30
CA LEU A 306 -12.54 2.30 5.84
C LEU A 306 -14.06 2.17 5.90
N SER A 307 -14.62 1.04 5.45
CA SER A 307 -16.08 0.89 5.38
C SER A 307 -16.74 0.80 6.76
N ALA A 308 -16.05 0.27 7.76
CA ALA A 308 -16.56 0.25 9.14
C ALA A 308 -16.75 1.65 9.73
N ALA A 309 -16.00 2.64 9.24
CA ALA A 309 -16.15 4.04 9.59
C ALA A 309 -17.02 4.83 8.59
N SER A 310 -17.76 4.15 7.71
CA SER A 310 -18.54 4.77 6.64
C SER A 310 -17.70 5.63 5.67
N ALA A 311 -16.40 5.35 5.54
CA ALA A 311 -15.47 6.07 4.69
C ALA A 311 -15.35 5.46 3.27
N ALA A 312 -15.88 4.26 3.05
CA ALA A 312 -15.86 3.56 1.78
C ALA A 312 -17.08 2.65 1.60
N THR A 313 -17.50 2.51 0.34
CA THR A 313 -18.39 1.41 -0.09
C THR A 313 -17.52 0.25 -0.59
N ILE A 314 -17.87 -0.99 -0.21
CA ILE A 314 -17.21 -2.19 -0.73
C ILE A 314 -18.13 -2.85 -1.77
N ILE A 315 -17.61 -3.11 -2.95
CA ILE A 315 -18.25 -3.98 -3.94
C ILE A 315 -17.31 -5.18 -4.14
N GLU A 316 -17.69 -6.33 -3.61
CA GLU A 316 -16.91 -7.55 -3.87
C GLU A 316 -16.98 -7.91 -5.36
N GLN A 317 -15.88 -8.38 -5.94
CA GLN A 317 -15.76 -8.58 -7.39
C GLN A 317 -16.87 -9.47 -8.00
N PRO A 318 -17.40 -10.51 -7.34
CA PRO A 318 -18.52 -11.26 -7.89
C PRO A 318 -19.84 -10.47 -8.03
N ALA A 319 -19.99 -9.39 -7.24
CA ALA A 319 -21.14 -8.49 -7.27
C ALA A 319 -20.89 -7.24 -8.14
N LEU A 320 -19.70 -7.10 -8.73
CA LEU A 320 -19.36 -5.97 -9.59
C LEU A 320 -20.02 -6.12 -10.95
N SER A 321 -20.88 -5.16 -11.30
CA SER A 321 -21.50 -5.05 -12.61
C SER A 321 -21.62 -3.58 -13.02
N GLY A 322 -21.84 -3.32 -14.31
CA GLY A 322 -22.06 -1.96 -14.83
C GLY A 322 -23.23 -1.27 -14.11
N ASP A 323 -24.35 -1.96 -13.94
CA ASP A 323 -25.53 -1.40 -13.26
C ASP A 323 -25.28 -1.09 -11.79
N ARG A 324 -24.61 -2.01 -11.06
CA ARG A 324 -24.27 -1.82 -9.65
C ARG A 324 -23.32 -0.63 -9.47
N LEU A 325 -22.27 -0.55 -10.26
CA LEU A 325 -21.30 0.54 -10.17
C LEU A 325 -21.91 1.88 -10.59
N ALA A 326 -22.75 1.90 -11.63
CA ALA A 326 -23.49 3.09 -12.04
C ALA A 326 -24.40 3.61 -10.92
N SER A 327 -25.16 2.71 -10.27
CA SER A 327 -26.04 3.07 -9.16
C SER A 327 -25.29 3.70 -7.98
N GLU A 328 -24.14 3.14 -7.59
CA GLU A 328 -23.32 3.70 -6.51
C GLU A 328 -22.74 5.08 -6.88
N ILE A 329 -22.24 5.23 -8.11
CA ILE A 329 -21.72 6.50 -8.59
C ILE A 329 -22.84 7.55 -8.63
N ALA A 330 -24.02 7.19 -9.16
CA ALA A 330 -25.17 8.10 -9.24
C ALA A 330 -25.62 8.56 -7.86
N ALA A 331 -25.72 7.66 -6.88
CA ALA A 331 -26.13 7.98 -5.53
C ALA A 331 -25.15 8.99 -4.87
N LEU A 332 -23.84 8.75 -4.98
CA LEU A 332 -22.80 9.65 -4.44
C LEU A 332 -22.71 10.97 -5.21
N ASN A 333 -23.00 10.97 -6.50
CA ASN A 333 -23.06 12.19 -7.30
C ASN A 333 -24.27 13.06 -6.93
N ALA A 334 -25.41 12.47 -6.66
CA ALA A 334 -26.64 13.16 -6.27
C ALA A 334 -26.56 13.71 -4.83
N ASP A 335 -25.85 13.03 -3.93
CA ASP A 335 -25.68 13.46 -2.53
C ASP A 335 -24.22 13.80 -2.21
N ARG A 336 -23.82 15.03 -2.54
CA ARG A 336 -22.48 15.56 -2.27
C ARG A 336 -22.17 15.73 -0.79
N HIS A 337 -23.19 15.83 0.07
CA HIS A 337 -22.99 15.86 1.52
C HIS A 337 -22.56 14.49 2.05
N SER A 338 -23.19 13.41 1.60
CA SER A 338 -22.74 12.04 1.92
C SER A 338 -21.32 11.78 1.39
N LEU A 339 -21.00 12.24 0.19
CA LEU A 339 -19.65 12.13 -0.36
C LEU A 339 -18.60 12.84 0.51
N LEU A 340 -18.92 14.06 0.99
CA LEU A 340 -18.07 14.81 1.93
C LEU A 340 -17.96 14.13 3.28
N ALA A 341 -19.06 13.57 3.79
CA ALA A 341 -19.05 12.83 5.05
C ALA A 341 -18.13 11.59 4.97
N MET A 342 -18.17 10.84 3.87
CA MET A 342 -17.25 9.72 3.62
C MET A 342 -15.79 10.17 3.58
N ALA A 343 -15.51 11.29 2.88
CA ALA A 343 -14.17 11.87 2.78
C ALA A 343 -13.64 12.30 4.16
N THR A 344 -14.47 12.94 4.96
CA THR A 344 -14.17 13.36 6.33
C THR A 344 -13.90 12.17 7.25
N ALA A 345 -14.73 11.12 7.14
CA ALA A 345 -14.54 9.88 7.90
C ALA A 345 -13.22 9.17 7.52
N ALA A 346 -12.88 9.10 6.24
CA ALA A 346 -11.60 8.57 5.79
C ALA A 346 -10.42 9.33 6.42
N HIS A 347 -10.48 10.66 6.35
CA HIS A 347 -9.46 11.54 6.88
C HIS A 347 -9.27 11.42 8.39
N ALA A 348 -10.36 11.24 9.15
CA ALA A 348 -10.31 11.07 10.60
C ALA A 348 -9.63 9.77 11.05
N LEU A 349 -9.63 8.74 10.21
CA LEU A 349 -8.96 7.46 10.49
C LEU A 349 -7.45 7.50 10.30
N ALA A 350 -6.93 8.44 9.50
CA ALA A 350 -5.56 8.38 8.98
C ALA A 350 -4.51 8.75 10.03
N PRO A 351 -3.63 7.84 10.42
CA PRO A 351 -2.39 8.23 11.08
C PRO A 351 -1.53 9.09 10.14
N ARG A 352 -0.88 10.09 10.71
CA ARG A 352 -0.03 11.03 9.97
C ARG A 352 1.41 10.92 10.42
N ARG A 353 2.35 11.29 9.53
CA ARG A 353 3.79 11.26 9.81
C ARG A 353 4.24 9.89 10.35
N VAL A 354 3.70 8.84 9.76
CA VAL A 354 3.92 7.45 10.20
C VAL A 354 5.39 7.07 10.12
N ASP A 355 6.06 7.45 9.04
CA ASP A 355 7.50 7.28 8.82
C ASP A 355 8.33 7.93 9.93
N THR A 356 8.00 9.17 10.27
CA THR A 356 8.61 9.95 11.35
C THR A 356 8.42 9.24 12.70
N ARG A 357 7.18 8.85 13.01
CA ARG A 357 6.84 8.18 14.27
C ARG A 357 7.56 6.84 14.43
N ILE A 358 7.65 6.04 13.36
CA ILE A 358 8.40 4.78 13.40
C ILE A 358 9.89 5.05 13.67
N ALA A 359 10.50 6.03 12.97
CA ALA A 359 11.89 6.40 13.18
C ALA A 359 12.15 6.89 14.63
N GLU A 360 11.25 7.69 15.19
CA GLU A 360 11.31 8.14 16.59
C GLU A 360 11.26 6.96 17.56
N ILE A 361 10.27 6.08 17.45
CA ILE A 361 10.16 4.91 18.35
C ILE A 361 11.40 4.01 18.24
N MET A 362 11.96 3.83 17.05
CA MET A 362 13.16 3.03 16.86
C MET A 362 14.37 3.66 17.58
N THR A 363 14.50 4.98 17.51
CA THR A 363 15.62 5.72 18.15
C THR A 363 15.44 5.86 19.67
N GLU A 364 14.23 6.16 20.18
CA GLU A 364 13.90 6.29 21.61
C GLU A 364 14.09 4.96 22.37
N VAL A 365 13.65 3.82 21.82
CA VAL A 365 13.80 2.50 22.47
C VAL A 365 15.28 2.08 22.59
N ALA A 366 16.19 2.74 21.86
CA ALA A 366 17.63 2.53 22.05
C ALA A 366 18.15 3.20 23.31
N ASP A 367 17.54 4.32 23.71
CA ASP A 367 17.97 5.12 24.88
C ASP A 367 17.49 4.55 26.22
N ALA A 368 16.46 3.69 26.20
CA ALA A 368 15.81 3.15 27.40
C ALA A 368 16.47 1.90 28.03
N ARG A 369 17.77 1.61 27.80
CA ARG A 369 18.52 0.50 28.40
C ARG A 369 19.84 0.90 28.98
#